data_fc8482bfd745026f465f2c703654be4f
#
_entry.id   fc8482bfd745026f465f2c703654be4f
#
_cell.length_a   1.000
_cell.length_b   1.000
_cell.length_c   1.000
_cell.angle_alpha   90.00
_cell.angle_beta   90.00
_cell.angle_gamma   90.00
#
_symmetry.space_group_name_H-M   'P 1'
#
loop_
_entity.id
_entity.type
_entity.pdbx_description
1 polymer ?
#
loop_
_entity_poly.entity_id
_entity_poly.type
_entity_poly.pdbx_seq_one_letter_code
_entity_poly.pdbx_strand_id
1 'polypeptide(L)'
;MAAQFLLCAGFLAVLYALGDHSTELDLIFCKLNLHFFYYPIMILFMIYLSNAVNLTDGVDGLCGTVTAVAMLAFTMICSKEISLYAIAIAGGCLGFLVWNLHPAKCFMGDTGSMYLGGAF
;
A
#
# COMPACT_ATOMS: atom_id res chain seq x y z
N MET A 1 -14.01 4.24 7.23
CA MET A 1 -13.87 3.02 8.04
C MET A 1 -14.75 1.87 7.53
N ALA A 2 -16.10 1.94 7.58
CA ALA A 2 -16.95 0.82 7.13
C ALA A 2 -16.73 0.43 5.65
N ALA A 3 -16.64 1.40 4.75
CA ALA A 3 -16.38 1.14 3.33
C ALA A 3 -15.01 0.50 3.08
N GLN A 4 -13.97 0.95 3.79
CA GLN A 4 -12.63 0.36 3.71
C GLN A 4 -12.66 -1.11 4.17
N PHE A 5 -13.34 -1.38 5.27
CA PHE A 5 -13.50 -2.75 5.76
C PHE A 5 -14.19 -3.66 4.73
N LEU A 6 -15.29 -3.19 4.12
CA LEU A 6 -16.01 -3.95 3.10
C LEU A 6 -15.16 -4.19 1.85
N LEU A 7 -14.37 -3.21 1.41
CA LEU A 7 -13.47 -3.36 0.27
C LEU A 7 -12.33 -4.36 0.56
N CYS A 8 -11.68 -4.26 1.72
CA CYS A 8 -10.64 -5.19 2.12
C CYS A 8 -11.18 -6.62 2.28
N ALA A 9 -12.35 -6.77 2.91
CA ALA A 9 -13.00 -8.07 3.04
C ALA A 9 -13.40 -8.66 1.68
N GLY A 10 -13.93 -7.82 0.78
CA GLY A 10 -14.26 -8.22 -0.60
C GLY A 10 -13.03 -8.64 -1.38
N PHE A 11 -11.93 -7.92 -1.27
CA PHE A 11 -10.65 -8.26 -1.92
C PHE A 11 -10.14 -9.64 -1.46
N LEU A 12 -10.10 -9.89 -0.15
CA LEU A 12 -9.69 -11.18 0.39
C LEU A 12 -10.65 -12.32 0.00
N ALA A 13 -11.96 -12.04 -0.06
CA ALA A 13 -12.94 -13.03 -0.52
C ALA A 13 -12.73 -13.39 -2.00
N VAL A 14 -12.37 -12.43 -2.85
CA VAL A 14 -12.04 -12.67 -4.26
C VAL A 14 -10.75 -13.48 -4.38
N LEU A 15 -9.69 -13.16 -3.62
CA LEU A 15 -8.45 -13.95 -3.60
C LEU A 15 -8.72 -15.41 -3.19
N TYR A 16 -9.52 -15.60 -2.15
CA TYR A 16 -9.92 -16.92 -1.72
C TYR A 16 -10.68 -17.69 -2.81
N ALA A 17 -11.62 -17.02 -3.50
CA ALA A 17 -12.39 -17.62 -4.60
C ALA A 17 -11.52 -17.95 -5.83
N LEU A 18 -10.41 -17.22 -6.06
CA LEU A 18 -9.45 -17.49 -7.12
C LEU A 18 -8.50 -18.66 -6.80
N GLY A 19 -8.64 -19.26 -5.61
CA GLY A 19 -7.86 -20.44 -5.20
C GLY A 19 -6.59 -20.13 -4.43
N ASP A 20 -6.36 -18.88 -4.04
CA ASP A 20 -5.27 -18.55 -3.15
C ASP A 20 -5.70 -18.78 -1.69
N HIS A 21 -5.33 -19.95 -1.19
CA HIS A 21 -5.61 -20.37 0.20
C HIS A 21 -4.35 -20.28 1.07
N SER A 22 -3.31 -19.59 0.61
CA SER A 22 -2.08 -19.43 1.37
C SER A 22 -2.36 -18.56 2.61
N THR A 23 -2.21 -19.15 3.79
CA THR A 23 -2.35 -18.49 5.10
C THR A 23 -0.99 -18.36 5.78
N GLU A 24 0.09 -18.51 5.00
CA GLU A 24 1.45 -18.43 5.49
C GLU A 24 1.99 -17.02 5.28
N LEU A 25 2.44 -16.41 6.36
CA LEU A 25 3.22 -15.17 6.32
C LEU A 25 4.70 -15.54 6.37
N ASP A 26 5.36 -15.37 5.23
CA ASP A 26 6.82 -15.47 5.13
C ASP A 26 7.45 -14.17 5.66
N LEU A 27 7.79 -14.17 6.93
CA LEU A 27 8.61 -13.13 7.54
C LEU A 27 10.08 -13.51 7.37
N ILE A 28 10.97 -12.51 7.20
CA ILE A 28 12.41 -12.70 6.97
C ILE A 28 13.05 -13.72 7.94
N PHE A 29 12.52 -13.84 9.16
CA PHE A 29 13.07 -14.69 10.21
C PHE A 29 12.20 -15.90 10.60
N CYS A 30 10.93 -15.94 10.21
CA CYS A 30 10.07 -17.10 10.51
C CYS A 30 8.86 -17.16 9.55
N LYS A 31 8.41 -18.40 9.32
CA LYS A 31 7.16 -18.70 8.63
C LYS A 31 6.06 -18.89 9.67
N LEU A 32 5.09 -17.99 9.67
CA LEU A 32 3.95 -18.04 10.58
C LEU A 32 2.73 -18.51 9.80
N ASN A 33 2.20 -19.67 10.18
CA ASN A 33 0.94 -20.16 9.64
C ASN A 33 -0.22 -19.71 10.54
N LEU A 34 -0.90 -18.65 10.15
CA LEU A 34 -1.94 -18.01 10.94
C LEU A 34 -3.33 -18.66 10.78
N HIS A 35 -3.49 -19.59 9.80
CA HIS A 35 -4.78 -20.27 9.55
C HIS A 35 -5.95 -19.26 9.53
N PHE A 36 -6.94 -19.47 10.40
CA PHE A 36 -8.15 -18.64 10.47
C PHE A 36 -7.88 -17.17 10.84
N PHE A 37 -6.85 -16.90 11.65
CA PHE A 37 -6.48 -15.54 12.07
C PHE A 37 -5.83 -14.71 10.95
N TYR A 38 -5.42 -15.33 9.86
CA TYR A 38 -4.83 -14.64 8.70
C TYR A 38 -5.76 -13.55 8.15
N TYR A 39 -7.02 -13.88 7.90
CA TYR A 39 -7.96 -12.96 7.26
C TYR A 39 -8.25 -11.70 8.09
N PRO A 40 -8.61 -11.79 9.39
CA PRO A 40 -8.86 -10.58 10.18
C PRO A 40 -7.60 -9.75 10.38
N ILE A 41 -6.42 -10.36 10.50
CA ILE A 41 -5.15 -9.64 10.61
C ILE A 41 -4.83 -8.91 9.33
N MET A 42 -5.01 -9.52 8.17
CA MET A 42 -4.76 -8.88 6.88
C MET A 42 -5.71 -7.72 6.62
N ILE A 43 -7.00 -7.85 6.95
CA ILE A 43 -7.95 -6.73 6.85
C ILE A 43 -7.49 -5.55 7.72
N LEU A 44 -7.12 -5.82 8.97
CA LEU A 44 -6.66 -4.80 9.90
C LEU A 44 -5.39 -4.12 9.39
N PHE A 45 -4.45 -4.90 8.86
CA PHE A 45 -3.19 -4.42 8.31
C PHE A 45 -3.41 -3.52 7.08
N MET A 46 -4.26 -3.93 6.14
CA MET A 46 -4.57 -3.15 4.94
C MET A 46 -5.24 -1.81 5.31
N ILE A 47 -6.20 -1.83 6.25
CA ILE A 47 -6.85 -0.61 6.75
C ILE A 47 -5.84 0.28 7.45
N TYR A 48 -5.00 -0.28 8.31
CA TYR A 48 -3.95 0.46 9.01
C TYR A 48 -2.99 1.14 8.04
N LEU A 49 -2.49 0.39 7.05
CA LEU A 49 -1.53 0.89 6.08
C LEU A 49 -2.13 2.01 5.22
N SER A 50 -3.33 1.82 4.72
CA SER A 50 -4.05 2.83 3.93
C SER A 50 -4.26 4.13 4.72
N ASN A 51 -4.66 4.05 5.98
CA ASN A 51 -4.84 5.22 6.82
C ASN A 51 -3.50 5.85 7.25
N ALA A 52 -2.46 5.06 7.47
CA ALA A 52 -1.12 5.57 7.79
C ALA A 52 -0.55 6.42 6.65
N VAL A 53 -0.67 5.95 5.41
CA VAL A 53 -0.26 6.73 4.22
C VAL A 53 -1.11 8.00 4.07
N ASN A 54 -2.42 7.91 4.29
CA ASN A 54 -3.30 9.07 4.25
C ASN A 54 -2.92 10.13 5.30
N LEU A 55 -2.60 9.73 6.53
CA LEU A 55 -2.13 10.64 7.57
C LEU A 55 -0.78 11.29 7.23
N THR A 56 0.05 10.63 6.41
CA THR A 56 1.34 11.17 5.95
C THR A 56 1.16 12.31 4.94
N ASP A 57 0.01 12.42 4.28
CA ASP A 57 -0.31 13.48 3.31
C ASP A 57 -0.65 14.83 3.94
N GLY A 58 -0.40 15.00 5.23
CA GLY A 58 -0.61 16.27 5.96
C GLY A 58 0.51 17.30 5.82
N VAL A 59 1.64 16.97 5.18
CA VAL A 59 2.81 17.83 5.03
C VAL A 59 3.28 17.83 3.57
N ASP A 60 3.61 19.05 3.06
CA ASP A 60 4.08 19.24 1.69
C ASP A 60 5.21 18.29 1.32
N GLY A 61 5.01 17.51 0.26
CA GLY A 61 5.99 16.58 -0.28
C GLY A 61 6.23 15.29 0.52
N LEU A 62 5.72 15.17 1.75
CA LEU A 62 6.05 14.05 2.62
C LEU A 62 5.51 12.72 2.10
N CYS A 63 4.21 12.64 1.83
CA CYS A 63 3.56 11.42 1.36
C CYS A 63 4.19 10.91 0.04
N GLY A 64 4.31 11.80 -0.94
CA GLY A 64 4.92 11.46 -2.23
C GLY A 64 6.37 11.01 -2.12
N THR A 65 7.17 11.65 -1.25
CA THR A 65 8.58 11.29 -1.07
C THR A 65 8.74 9.93 -0.38
N VAL A 66 8.01 9.71 0.72
CA VAL A 66 8.08 8.44 1.46
C VAL A 66 7.61 7.28 0.57
N THR A 67 6.50 7.47 -0.15
CA THR A 67 5.99 6.45 -1.08
C THR A 67 6.97 6.18 -2.21
N ALA A 68 7.55 7.21 -2.83
CA ALA A 68 8.54 7.02 -3.90
C ALA A 68 9.76 6.22 -3.42
N VAL A 69 10.31 6.55 -2.26
CA VAL A 69 11.47 5.84 -1.68
C VAL A 69 11.11 4.39 -1.36
N ALA A 70 9.95 4.14 -0.72
CA ALA A 70 9.52 2.79 -0.39
C ALA A 70 9.28 1.94 -1.65
N MET A 71 8.62 2.49 -2.66
CA MET A 71 8.37 1.80 -3.92
C MET A 71 9.66 1.52 -4.69
N LEU A 72 10.64 2.43 -4.67
CA LEU A 72 11.97 2.18 -5.23
C LEU A 72 12.69 1.04 -4.49
N ALA A 73 12.57 0.95 -3.17
CA ALA A 73 13.12 -0.17 -2.41
C ALA A 73 12.45 -1.51 -2.79
N PHE A 74 11.14 -1.53 -2.96
CA PHE A 74 10.43 -2.74 -3.42
C PHE A 74 10.88 -3.22 -4.80
N THR A 75 11.29 -2.32 -5.70
CA THR A 75 11.82 -2.73 -7.02
C THR A 75 13.05 -3.62 -6.92
N MET A 76 13.82 -3.50 -5.84
CA MET A 76 15.04 -4.27 -5.64
C MET A 76 14.82 -5.63 -4.97
N ILE A 77 13.69 -5.79 -4.27
CA ILE A 77 13.43 -6.95 -3.41
C ILE A 77 12.37 -7.87 -4.03
N CYS A 78 11.40 -7.30 -4.75
CA CYS A 78 10.24 -8.04 -5.25
C CYS A 78 10.48 -8.71 -6.61
N SER A 79 9.55 -9.60 -6.99
CA SER A 79 9.51 -10.22 -8.32
C SER A 79 9.38 -9.18 -9.43
N LYS A 80 9.75 -9.55 -10.67
CA LYS A 80 9.74 -8.63 -11.83
C LYS A 80 8.37 -7.96 -12.05
N GLU A 81 7.29 -8.68 -11.84
CA GLU A 81 5.94 -8.14 -12.03
C GLU A 81 5.61 -7.07 -10.99
N ILE A 82 5.84 -7.35 -9.72
CA ILE A 82 5.64 -6.38 -8.63
C ILE A 82 6.59 -5.19 -8.77
N SER A 83 7.84 -5.44 -9.18
CA SER A 83 8.84 -4.40 -9.43
C SER A 83 8.37 -3.41 -10.52
N LEU A 84 7.70 -3.88 -11.56
CA LEU A 84 7.16 -3.01 -12.61
C LEU A 84 6.06 -2.08 -12.07
N TYR A 85 5.16 -2.59 -11.23
CA TYR A 85 4.16 -1.78 -10.52
C TYR A 85 4.81 -0.75 -9.60
N ALA A 86 5.78 -1.17 -8.81
CA ALA A 86 6.47 -0.31 -7.87
C ALA A 86 7.21 0.84 -8.58
N ILE A 87 7.90 0.58 -9.70
CA ILE A 87 8.53 1.63 -10.52
C ILE A 87 7.49 2.60 -11.08
N ALA A 88 6.36 2.11 -11.58
CA ALA A 88 5.32 2.96 -12.13
C ALA A 88 4.76 3.92 -11.06
N ILE A 89 4.48 3.41 -9.85
CA ILE A 89 4.00 4.22 -8.73
C ILE A 89 5.08 5.21 -8.28
N ALA A 90 6.34 4.78 -8.15
CA ALA A 90 7.44 5.66 -7.80
C ALA A 90 7.60 6.80 -8.81
N GLY A 91 7.54 6.49 -10.10
CA GLY A 91 7.58 7.49 -11.18
C GLY A 91 6.44 8.49 -11.10
N GLY A 92 5.22 8.03 -10.85
CA GLY A 92 4.06 8.88 -10.62
C GLY A 92 4.23 9.80 -9.42
N CYS A 93 4.72 9.27 -8.28
CA CYS A 93 5.02 10.07 -7.09
C CYS A 93 6.12 11.12 -7.36
N LEU A 94 7.19 10.77 -8.05
CA LEU A 94 8.25 11.71 -8.41
C LEU A 94 7.74 12.83 -9.34
N GLY A 95 6.88 12.50 -10.30
CA GLY A 95 6.23 13.50 -11.15
C GLY A 95 5.30 14.43 -10.36
N PHE A 96 4.52 13.89 -9.43
CA PHE A 96 3.66 14.66 -8.55
C PHE A 96 4.44 15.59 -7.61
N LEU A 97 5.59 15.13 -7.08
CA LEU A 97 6.44 15.90 -6.17
C LEU A 97 6.90 17.23 -6.76
N VAL A 98 7.04 17.35 -8.08
CA VAL A 98 7.40 18.63 -8.74
C VAL A 98 6.43 19.77 -8.35
N TRP A 99 5.17 19.42 -8.06
CA TRP A 99 4.11 20.37 -7.71
C TRP A 99 3.74 20.34 -6.23
N ASN A 100 4.08 19.25 -5.52
CA ASN A 100 3.72 19.05 -4.11
C ASN A 100 4.86 19.40 -3.14
N LEU A 101 6.11 19.60 -3.61
CA LEU A 101 7.19 20.09 -2.75
C LEU A 101 6.92 21.51 -2.28
N HIS A 102 7.41 21.82 -1.08
CA HIS A 102 7.20 23.12 -0.43
C HIS A 102 7.71 24.31 -1.27
N PRO A 103 6.93 25.37 -1.46
CA PRO A 103 5.51 25.52 -1.10
C PRO A 103 4.60 24.76 -2.07
N ALA A 104 3.79 23.85 -1.54
CA ALA A 104 2.96 22.97 -2.36
C ALA A 104 1.93 23.77 -3.18
N LYS A 105 1.88 23.46 -4.48
CA LYS A 105 0.93 24.05 -5.44
C LYS A 105 -0.24 23.10 -5.71
N CYS A 106 -0.10 21.83 -5.36
CA CYS A 106 -1.10 20.80 -5.55
C CYS A 106 -1.02 19.79 -4.40
N PHE A 107 -2.18 19.33 -3.95
CA PHE A 107 -2.30 18.32 -2.91
C PHE A 107 -2.93 17.06 -3.50
N MET A 108 -2.50 15.90 -3.00
CA MET A 108 -2.97 14.59 -3.46
C MET A 108 -4.41 14.30 -3.01
N GLY A 109 -4.73 14.72 -1.79
CA GLY A 109 -6.01 14.48 -1.12
C GLY A 109 -6.23 13.01 -0.75
N ASP A 110 -7.31 12.76 -0.02
CA ASP A 110 -7.62 11.44 0.54
C ASP A 110 -7.72 10.34 -0.52
N THR A 111 -8.22 10.65 -1.71
CA THR A 111 -8.36 9.67 -2.80
C THR A 111 -7.00 9.16 -3.27
N GLY A 112 -6.04 10.06 -3.47
CA GLY A 112 -4.70 9.69 -3.91
C GLY A 112 -3.89 9.00 -2.82
N SER A 113 -3.90 9.54 -1.61
CA SER A 113 -3.14 8.98 -0.50
C SER A 113 -3.66 7.60 -0.05
N MET A 114 -4.99 7.40 -0.02
CA MET A 114 -5.58 6.08 0.23
C MET A 114 -5.28 5.08 -0.88
N TYR A 115 -5.27 5.53 -2.15
CA TYR A 115 -4.85 4.69 -3.27
C TYR A 115 -3.40 4.22 -3.09
N LEU A 116 -2.49 5.13 -2.76
CA LEU A 116 -1.09 4.79 -2.49
C LEU A 116 -0.97 3.82 -1.32
N GLY A 117 -1.72 4.02 -0.24
CA GLY A 117 -1.74 3.11 0.90
C GLY A 117 -2.29 1.72 0.57
N GLY A 118 -3.22 1.62 -0.39
CA GLY A 118 -3.71 0.34 -0.88
C GLY A 118 -2.77 -0.35 -1.89
N ALA A 119 -1.81 0.39 -2.45
CA ALA A 119 -0.83 -0.12 -3.40
C ALA A 119 0.40 -0.78 -2.72
N PHE A 120 0.60 -0.55 -1.40
CA PHE A 120 1.59 -1.22 -0.58
C PHE A 120 1.18 -2.64 -0.24
#